data_56eadebb27c72db7460a3d22eceecc99
#
_entry.id   56eadebb27c72db7460a3d22eceecc99
#
_cell.length_a   1.000
_cell.length_b   1.000
_cell.length_c   1.000
_cell.angle_alpha   90.00
_cell.angle_beta   90.00
_cell.angle_gamma   90.00
#
_symmetry.space_group_name_H-M   'P 1'
#
loop_
_entity.id
_entity.type
_entity.pdbx_description
1 polymer ?
#
loop_
_entity_poly.entity_id
_entity_poly.type
_entity_poly.pdbx_seq_one_letter_code
_entity_poly.pdbx_strand_id
1 'polypeptide(L)'
;MYYRESGDFKTSYQADNQFISVYQDKILVSIIIFLFWLILPLSVSEFTFQAILIPFVIYSTAALGLNILTGYAGQISLGTGAFMGIGAYSCYKLVTYFPEVNILIIVLLSGLFSSIIGVLFGLPSLKIKGFYLAIATLAEQFFL
;
A
#
# COMPACT_ATOMS: atom_id res chain seq x y z
N MET A 1 -21.95 -5.98 25.25
CA MET A 1 -20.92 -6.93 25.68
C MET A 1 -20.86 -8.01 24.62
N TYR A 2 -19.90 -7.98 23.72
CA TYR A 2 -19.80 -8.97 22.66
C TYR A 2 -19.28 -10.26 23.26
N TYR A 3 -20.11 -11.28 23.26
CA TYR A 3 -19.76 -12.61 23.71
C TYR A 3 -18.90 -13.26 22.62
N ARG A 4 -17.59 -13.31 22.82
CA ARG A 4 -16.72 -14.17 22.02
C ARG A 4 -16.78 -15.56 22.62
N GLU A 5 -17.27 -16.52 21.87
CA GLU A 5 -17.19 -17.91 22.27
C GLU A 5 -15.73 -18.29 22.46
N SER A 6 -15.38 -18.65 23.69
CA SER A 6 -14.07 -19.22 23.98
C SER A 6 -14.04 -20.62 23.37
N GLY A 7 -13.24 -20.86 22.34
CA GLY A 7 -13.08 -22.17 21.74
C GLY A 7 -13.35 -22.22 20.25
N ASP A 8 -13.10 -21.14 19.51
CA ASP A 8 -13.08 -21.15 18.04
C ASP A 8 -11.95 -22.04 17.54
N PHE A 9 -12.17 -23.36 17.63
CA PHE A 9 -11.20 -24.37 17.22
C PHE A 9 -11.36 -24.66 15.72
N LYS A 10 -10.33 -24.34 14.95
CA LYS A 10 -10.34 -24.52 13.52
C LYS A 10 -9.62 -25.82 13.15
N THR A 11 -10.31 -26.70 12.46
CA THR A 11 -9.79 -28.01 12.06
C THR A 11 -9.25 -28.06 10.63
N SER A 12 -9.45 -26.99 9.85
CA SER A 12 -8.98 -26.95 8.46
C SER A 12 -8.22 -25.64 8.18
N TYR A 13 -7.18 -25.75 7.32
CA TYR A 13 -6.37 -24.62 6.86
C TYR A 13 -7.23 -23.51 6.21
N GLN A 14 -8.27 -23.89 5.48
CA GLN A 14 -9.18 -22.94 4.85
C GLN A 14 -10.01 -22.15 5.88
N ALA A 15 -10.36 -22.73 6.99
CA ALA A 15 -11.07 -22.06 8.07
C ALA A 15 -10.13 -21.13 8.86
N ASP A 16 -8.85 -21.51 8.99
CA ASP A 16 -7.86 -20.73 9.70
C ASP A 16 -7.36 -19.50 8.89
N ASN A 17 -7.39 -19.61 7.57
CA ASN A 17 -6.97 -18.53 6.67
C ASN A 17 -8.05 -17.43 6.49
N GLN A 18 -9.18 -17.51 7.20
CA GLN A 18 -10.19 -16.46 7.17
C GLN A 18 -9.76 -15.28 8.03
N PHE A 19 -9.63 -14.11 7.42
CA PHE A 19 -9.23 -12.85 8.07
C PHE A 19 -10.17 -12.45 9.23
N ILE A 20 -11.47 -12.73 9.09
CA ILE A 20 -12.48 -12.55 10.15
C ILE A 20 -13.33 -13.82 10.20
N SER A 21 -13.16 -14.64 11.22
CA SER A 21 -13.84 -15.92 11.36
C SER A 21 -15.26 -15.79 11.88
N VAL A 22 -15.55 -14.79 12.72
CA VAL A 22 -16.84 -14.61 13.38
C VAL A 22 -17.77 -13.77 12.50
N TYR A 23 -18.97 -14.28 12.23
CA TYR A 23 -19.96 -13.59 11.39
C TYR A 23 -20.35 -12.21 11.94
N GLN A 24 -20.46 -12.07 13.26
CA GLN A 24 -20.76 -10.80 13.92
C GLN A 24 -19.67 -9.75 13.69
N ASP A 25 -18.39 -10.16 13.74
CA ASP A 25 -17.26 -9.28 13.48
C ASP A 25 -17.24 -8.83 12.01
N LYS A 26 -17.64 -9.68 11.06
CA LYS A 26 -17.79 -9.30 9.64
C LYS A 26 -18.82 -8.19 9.45
N ILE A 27 -19.98 -8.33 10.09
CA ILE A 27 -21.04 -7.32 10.01
C ILE A 27 -20.57 -6.01 10.65
N LEU A 28 -19.97 -6.08 11.84
CA LEU A 28 -19.50 -4.89 12.57
C LEU A 28 -18.44 -4.14 11.78
N VAL A 29 -17.44 -4.84 11.27
CA VAL A 29 -16.37 -4.24 10.44
C VAL A 29 -16.95 -3.64 9.15
N SER A 30 -17.90 -4.35 8.51
CA SER A 30 -18.56 -3.84 7.29
C SER A 30 -19.37 -2.57 7.58
N ILE A 31 -20.09 -2.51 8.70
CA ILE A 31 -20.84 -1.32 9.14
C ILE A 31 -19.87 -0.16 9.42
N ILE A 32 -18.78 -0.41 10.14
CA ILE A 32 -17.78 0.62 10.45
C ILE A 32 -17.16 1.18 9.17
N ILE A 33 -16.76 0.32 8.22
CA ILE A 33 -16.20 0.75 6.94
C ILE A 33 -17.23 1.58 6.15
N PHE A 34 -18.48 1.14 6.11
CA PHE A 34 -19.55 1.85 5.40
C PHE A 34 -19.84 3.22 6.03
N LEU A 35 -19.94 3.29 7.35
CA LEU A 35 -20.14 4.56 8.08
C LEU A 35 -18.96 5.50 7.87
N PHE A 36 -17.74 4.97 7.94
CA PHE A 36 -16.54 5.76 7.71
C PHE A 36 -16.52 6.33 6.28
N TRP A 37 -16.85 5.51 5.28
CA TRP A 37 -16.90 5.91 3.88
C TRP A 37 -17.99 6.95 3.59
N LEU A 38 -19.12 6.89 4.30
CA LEU A 38 -20.23 7.83 4.15
C LEU A 38 -20.00 9.14 4.92
N ILE A 39 -19.55 9.05 6.18
CA ILE A 39 -19.44 10.22 7.07
C ILE A 39 -18.21 11.06 6.72
N LEU A 40 -17.09 10.43 6.37
CA LEU A 40 -15.84 11.12 6.09
C LEU A 40 -15.97 12.22 5.03
N PRO A 41 -16.49 11.97 3.80
CA PRO A 41 -16.58 13.00 2.78
C PRO A 41 -17.56 14.12 3.13
N LEU A 42 -18.52 13.88 4.04
CA LEU A 42 -19.56 14.84 4.39
C LEU A 42 -19.17 15.74 5.58
N SER A 43 -18.32 15.26 6.46
CA SER A 43 -18.04 15.91 7.77
C SER A 43 -16.64 16.50 7.86
N VAL A 44 -15.74 16.16 6.92
CA VAL A 44 -14.32 16.53 7.01
C VAL A 44 -14.08 17.87 6.31
N SER A 45 -13.34 18.76 6.97
CA SER A 45 -12.89 20.01 6.38
C SER A 45 -11.90 19.75 5.23
N GLU A 46 -11.85 20.66 4.26
CA GLU A 46 -10.93 20.57 3.12
C GLU A 46 -9.47 20.45 3.57
N PHE A 47 -9.09 21.15 4.62
CA PHE A 47 -7.76 21.05 5.23
C PHE A 47 -7.48 19.62 5.73
N THR A 48 -8.40 19.01 6.47
CA THR A 48 -8.21 17.67 7.00
C THR A 48 -8.16 16.63 5.86
N PHE A 49 -8.94 16.85 4.83
CA PHE A 49 -8.93 15.98 3.65
C PHE A 49 -7.57 16.00 2.94
N GLN A 50 -7.04 17.20 2.67
CA GLN A 50 -5.77 17.34 1.94
C GLN A 50 -4.55 17.03 2.81
N ALA A 51 -4.54 17.46 4.07
CA ALA A 51 -3.36 17.36 4.93
C ALA A 51 -3.24 16.00 5.65
N ILE A 52 -4.35 15.29 5.86
CA ILE A 52 -4.34 14.04 6.64
C ILE A 52 -4.80 12.86 5.81
N LEU A 53 -5.99 12.93 5.17
CA LEU A 53 -6.58 11.76 4.52
C LEU A 53 -5.83 11.35 3.26
N ILE A 54 -5.45 12.28 2.41
CA ILE A 54 -4.70 11.97 1.19
C ILE A 54 -3.34 11.35 1.52
N PRO A 55 -2.48 11.96 2.38
CA PRO A 55 -1.23 11.32 2.81
C PRO A 55 -1.44 9.96 3.48
N PHE A 56 -2.48 9.82 4.30
CA PHE A 56 -2.80 8.53 4.93
C PHE A 56 -3.06 7.42 3.92
N VAL A 57 -3.86 7.69 2.87
CA VAL A 57 -4.13 6.70 1.81
C VAL A 57 -2.87 6.38 1.03
N ILE A 58 -2.05 7.38 0.70
CA ILE A 58 -0.78 7.19 -0.01
C ILE A 58 0.16 6.29 0.80
N TYR A 59 0.39 6.60 2.07
CA TYR A 59 1.25 5.79 2.93
C TYR A 59 0.69 4.41 3.24
N SER A 60 -0.63 4.27 3.36
CA SER A 60 -1.28 2.97 3.53
C SER A 60 -1.07 2.07 2.31
N THR A 61 -1.18 2.63 1.10
CA THR A 61 -0.93 1.89 -0.14
C THR A 61 0.55 1.47 -0.24
N ALA A 62 1.48 2.36 0.11
CA ALA A 62 2.90 2.05 0.15
C ALA A 62 3.22 0.96 1.18
N ALA A 63 2.60 1.03 2.36
CA ALA A 63 2.76 0.02 3.40
C ALA A 63 2.22 -1.36 2.98
N LEU A 64 1.11 -1.41 2.22
CA LEU A 64 0.62 -2.66 1.63
C LEU A 64 1.62 -3.25 0.64
N GLY A 65 2.20 -2.43 -0.23
CA GLY A 65 3.25 -2.86 -1.15
C GLY A 65 4.48 -3.42 -0.41
N LEU A 66 4.92 -2.73 0.64
CA LEU A 66 6.03 -3.18 1.48
C LEU A 66 5.69 -4.48 2.21
N ASN A 67 4.45 -4.63 2.70
CA ASN A 67 4.01 -5.85 3.37
C ASN A 67 4.00 -7.06 2.43
N ILE A 68 3.63 -6.89 1.17
CA ILE A 68 3.74 -7.95 0.15
C ILE A 68 5.21 -8.34 -0.04
N LEU A 69 6.10 -7.37 -0.16
CA LEU A 69 7.53 -7.63 -0.34
C LEU A 69 8.15 -8.35 0.86
N THR A 70 7.87 -7.87 2.06
CA THR A 70 8.42 -8.47 3.29
C THR A 70 7.74 -9.77 3.68
N GLY A 71 6.42 -9.86 3.53
CA GLY A 71 5.62 -11.01 3.94
C GLY A 71 5.73 -12.20 2.97
N TYR A 72 5.67 -11.96 1.67
CA TYR A 72 5.72 -13.05 0.67
C TYR A 72 7.13 -13.31 0.15
N ALA A 73 7.91 -12.29 -0.13
CA ALA A 73 9.27 -12.46 -0.65
C ALA A 73 10.32 -12.59 0.47
N GLY A 74 9.98 -12.27 1.73
CA GLY A 74 10.91 -12.31 2.85
C GLY A 74 12.07 -11.30 2.70
N GLN A 75 11.90 -10.27 1.89
CA GLN A 75 12.93 -9.29 1.59
C GLN A 75 12.65 -7.97 2.31
N ILE A 76 13.64 -7.48 3.03
CA ILE A 76 13.56 -6.17 3.68
C ILE A 76 14.06 -5.13 2.68
N SER A 77 13.20 -4.16 2.33
CA SER A 77 13.56 -3.04 1.45
C SER A 77 13.39 -1.71 2.20
N LEU A 78 14.44 -0.89 2.16
CA LEU A 78 14.44 0.48 2.66
C LEU A 78 14.30 1.52 1.53
N GLY A 79 14.21 1.07 0.28
CA GLY A 79 14.13 1.92 -0.92
C GLY A 79 12.73 2.35 -1.33
N THR A 80 11.69 2.05 -0.56
CA THR A 80 10.29 2.35 -0.93
C THR A 80 10.03 3.84 -1.15
N GLY A 81 10.70 4.71 -0.41
CA GLY A 81 10.58 6.17 -0.54
C GLY A 81 10.99 6.68 -1.92
N ALA A 82 12.05 6.15 -2.51
CA ALA A 82 12.48 6.52 -3.86
C ALA A 82 11.45 6.15 -4.92
N PHE A 83 10.89 4.94 -4.87
CA PHE A 83 9.87 4.51 -5.82
C PHE A 83 8.57 5.33 -5.70
N MET A 84 8.20 5.75 -4.49
CA MET A 84 7.12 6.72 -4.28
C MET A 84 7.44 8.05 -4.94
N GLY A 85 8.68 8.56 -4.78
CA GLY A 85 9.15 9.80 -5.39
C GLY A 85 9.11 9.74 -6.92
N ILE A 86 9.59 8.65 -7.51
CA ILE A 86 9.54 8.43 -8.97
C ILE A 86 8.10 8.39 -9.48
N GLY A 87 7.22 7.66 -8.78
CA GLY A 87 5.81 7.60 -9.14
C GLY A 87 5.13 8.97 -9.09
N ALA A 88 5.37 9.73 -8.04
CA ALA A 88 4.84 11.08 -7.88
C ALA A 88 5.36 12.04 -8.96
N TYR A 89 6.66 12.03 -9.24
CA TYR A 89 7.29 12.86 -10.27
C TYR A 89 6.77 12.50 -11.67
N SER A 90 6.67 11.21 -11.98
CA SER A 90 6.13 10.72 -13.25
C SER A 90 4.67 11.14 -13.43
N CYS A 91 3.85 11.01 -12.37
CA CYS A 91 2.46 11.43 -12.38
C CYS A 91 2.36 12.94 -12.64
N TYR A 92 3.14 13.76 -11.93
CA TYR A 92 3.17 15.21 -12.13
C TYR A 92 3.54 15.58 -13.57
N LYS A 93 4.57 14.95 -14.13
CA LYS A 93 4.98 15.20 -15.53
C LYS A 93 3.89 14.80 -16.52
N LEU A 94 3.29 13.62 -16.36
CA LEU A 94 2.23 13.15 -17.25
C LEU A 94 0.99 14.07 -17.21
N VAL A 95 0.60 14.54 -16.03
CA VAL A 95 -0.52 15.52 -15.91
C VAL A 95 -0.18 16.83 -16.61
N THR A 96 1.07 17.28 -16.49
CA THR A 96 1.51 18.54 -17.11
C THR A 96 1.56 18.45 -18.64
N TYR A 97 2.02 17.31 -19.19
CA TYR A 97 2.13 17.13 -20.65
C TYR A 97 0.81 16.72 -21.30
N PHE A 98 -0.06 16.01 -20.57
CA PHE A 98 -1.33 15.48 -21.09
C PHE A 98 -2.51 15.86 -20.19
N PRO A 99 -2.87 17.14 -20.09
CA PRO A 99 -3.94 17.61 -19.18
C PRO A 99 -5.33 17.08 -19.52
N GLU A 100 -5.54 16.63 -20.75
CA GLU A 100 -6.82 16.11 -21.23
C GLU A 100 -7.06 14.63 -20.86
N VAL A 101 -5.99 13.92 -20.43
CA VAL A 101 -6.09 12.50 -20.09
C VAL A 101 -6.67 12.33 -18.68
N ASN A 102 -7.56 11.34 -18.54
CA ASN A 102 -8.14 11.02 -17.24
C ASN A 102 -7.05 10.71 -16.20
N ILE A 103 -7.17 11.33 -15.03
CA ILE A 103 -6.19 11.19 -13.92
C ILE A 103 -5.97 9.72 -13.51
N LEU A 104 -6.98 8.86 -13.60
CA LEU A 104 -6.85 7.44 -13.28
C LEU A 104 -5.87 6.74 -14.23
N ILE A 105 -5.92 7.07 -15.52
CA ILE A 105 -5.00 6.52 -16.53
C ILE A 105 -3.58 7.01 -16.24
N ILE A 106 -3.42 8.29 -15.90
CA ILE A 106 -2.13 8.87 -15.57
C ILE A 106 -1.51 8.20 -14.33
N VAL A 107 -2.30 7.95 -13.30
CA VAL A 107 -1.84 7.25 -12.09
C VAL A 107 -1.38 5.82 -12.42
N LEU A 108 -2.13 5.09 -13.26
CA LEU A 108 -1.74 3.75 -13.70
C LEU A 108 -0.44 3.77 -14.52
N LEU A 109 -0.30 4.73 -15.44
CA LEU A 109 0.92 4.89 -16.24
C LEU A 109 2.13 5.27 -15.39
N SER A 110 1.97 6.16 -14.41
CA SER A 110 3.04 6.54 -13.49
C SER A 110 3.47 5.36 -12.60
N GLY A 111 2.51 4.54 -12.15
CA GLY A 111 2.79 3.30 -11.42
C GLY A 111 3.54 2.28 -12.28
N LEU A 112 3.15 2.12 -13.54
CA LEU A 112 3.86 1.25 -14.49
C LEU A 112 5.30 1.74 -14.72
N PHE A 113 5.49 3.04 -14.89
CA PHE A 113 6.83 3.63 -15.07
C PHE A 113 7.71 3.40 -13.83
N SER A 114 7.19 3.67 -12.64
CA SER A 114 7.87 3.39 -11.37
C SER A 114 8.22 1.91 -11.21
N SER A 115 7.32 1.01 -11.64
CA SER A 115 7.55 -0.44 -11.63
C SER A 115 8.69 -0.87 -12.55
N ILE A 116 8.79 -0.30 -13.76
CA ILE A 116 9.89 -0.59 -14.69
C ILE A 116 11.23 -0.21 -14.07
N ILE A 117 11.31 0.98 -13.47
CA ILE A 117 12.52 1.42 -12.76
C ILE A 117 12.81 0.50 -11.59
N GLY A 118 11.78 0.11 -10.83
CA GLY A 118 11.91 -0.85 -9.73
C GLY A 118 12.48 -2.20 -10.16
N VAL A 119 12.09 -2.70 -11.33
CA VAL A 119 12.66 -3.94 -11.89
C VAL A 119 14.13 -3.74 -12.28
N LEU A 120 14.48 -2.62 -12.92
CA LEU A 120 15.86 -2.33 -13.33
C LEU A 120 16.84 -2.30 -12.13
N PHE A 121 16.43 -1.65 -11.04
CA PHE A 121 17.25 -1.59 -9.82
C PHE A 121 17.12 -2.85 -8.96
N GLY A 122 15.95 -3.46 -8.92
CA GLY A 122 15.70 -4.68 -8.15
C GLY A 122 16.43 -5.92 -8.69
N LEU A 123 16.62 -6.06 -10.01
CA LEU A 123 17.31 -7.22 -10.60
C LEU A 123 18.74 -7.43 -10.06
N PRO A 124 19.59 -6.41 -9.94
CA PRO A 124 20.92 -6.57 -9.32
C PRO A 124 20.83 -6.93 -7.83
N SER A 125 19.87 -6.35 -7.11
CA SER A 125 19.72 -6.54 -5.67
C SER A 125 19.19 -7.93 -5.29
N LEU A 126 18.51 -8.65 -6.19
CA LEU A 126 18.07 -10.04 -5.97
C LEU A 126 19.22 -11.03 -5.68
N LYS A 127 20.44 -10.72 -6.08
CA LYS A 127 21.63 -11.54 -5.78
C LYS A 127 22.13 -11.39 -4.35
N ILE A 128 21.69 -10.35 -3.67
CA ILE A 128 22.11 -9.98 -2.32
C ILE A 128 21.10 -10.56 -1.34
N LYS A 129 21.54 -11.22 -0.27
CA LYS A 129 20.67 -11.87 0.72
C LYS A 129 20.79 -11.22 2.09
N GLY A 130 19.71 -11.29 2.86
CA GLY A 130 19.68 -10.88 4.27
C GLY A 130 19.82 -9.37 4.46
N PHE A 131 20.52 -8.98 5.50
CA PHE A 131 20.69 -7.58 5.92
C PHE A 131 21.39 -6.70 4.86
N TYR A 132 22.27 -7.28 4.06
CA TYR A 132 22.96 -6.56 2.99
C TYR A 132 22.00 -6.06 1.90
N LEU A 133 20.88 -6.76 1.69
CA LEU A 133 19.84 -6.31 0.77
C LEU A 133 19.18 -5.01 1.26
N ALA A 134 18.93 -4.88 2.56
CA ALA A 134 18.37 -3.65 3.12
C ALA A 134 19.31 -2.45 2.92
N ILE A 135 20.63 -2.65 3.09
CA ILE A 135 21.63 -1.61 2.84
C ILE A 135 21.70 -1.28 1.34
N ALA A 136 21.65 -2.27 0.46
CA ALA A 136 21.67 -2.06 -0.98
C ALA A 136 20.46 -1.23 -1.44
N THR A 137 19.26 -1.56 -0.97
CA THR A 137 18.03 -0.82 -1.30
C THR A 137 18.02 0.59 -0.70
N LEU A 138 18.67 0.80 0.46
CA LEU A 138 18.89 2.12 1.00
C LEU A 138 19.84 2.95 0.11
N ALA A 139 20.91 2.33 -0.37
CA ALA A 139 21.84 3.00 -1.31
C ALA A 139 21.14 3.34 -2.63
N GLU A 140 20.33 2.43 -3.18
CA GLU A 140 19.49 2.69 -4.36
C GLU A 140 18.61 3.92 -4.20
N GLN A 141 18.05 4.14 -2.99
CA GLN A 141 17.23 5.32 -2.69
C GLN A 141 17.99 6.66 -2.86
N PHE A 142 19.30 6.68 -2.66
CA PHE A 142 20.11 7.90 -2.85
C PHE A 142 20.49 8.13 -4.31
N PHE A 143 20.41 7.10 -5.16
CA PHE A 143 20.70 7.23 -6.59
C PHE A 143 19.46 7.56 -7.43
N LEU A 144 18.27 7.27 -6.94
CA LEU A 144 16.99 7.53 -7.58
C LEU A 144 16.43 8.89 -7.21
#